data_08a79a1257910e1005effbbaa199b9a2
#
_entry.id   08a79a1257910e1005effbbaa199b9a2
#
_cell.length_a   1.000
_cell.length_b   1.000
_cell.length_c   1.000
_cell.angle_alpha   90.00
_cell.angle_beta   90.00
_cell.angle_gamma   90.00
#
_symmetry.space_group_name_H-M   'P 1'
#
loop_
_entity.id
_entity.type
_entity.pdbx_description
1 polymer ?
#
loop_
_entity_poly.entity_id
_entity_poly.type
_entity_poly.pdbx_seq_one_letter_code
_entity_poly.pdbx_strand_id
1 'polypeptide(L)'
;MNGIRIERVRAEEIINLRHVVLRAGLPRESAKFSGDDDTQTVHLAAKIQASVIGCATVLVNEWNGERACQLRGMAVDPAEQRRGVGRLLLAEVEVIAAEKKVGLLWANVRKVAVAFYQKYGWVIVSKEFEIPTAGPHFKMIHRF
;
A
#
# COMPACT_ATOMS: atom_id res chain seq x y z
N MET A 1 -6.69 -5.28 22.95
CA MET A 1 -5.83 -4.38 22.17
C MET A 1 -4.60 -5.11 21.72
N ASN A 2 -4.21 -4.89 20.51
CA ASN A 2 -3.11 -5.63 19.90
C ASN A 2 -1.77 -4.87 19.90
N GLY A 3 -1.75 -3.63 20.42
CA GLY A 3 -0.54 -2.82 20.48
C GLY A 3 0.00 -2.35 19.13
N ILE A 4 -0.79 -2.44 18.07
CA ILE A 4 -0.37 -2.02 16.74
C ILE A 4 -0.53 -0.50 16.61
N ARG A 5 0.54 0.17 16.18
CA ARG A 5 0.54 1.61 15.91
C ARG A 5 0.80 1.83 14.43
N ILE A 6 0.07 2.77 13.83
CA ILE A 6 0.33 3.19 12.45
C ILE A 6 1.05 4.55 12.51
N GLU A 7 2.23 4.62 11.93
CA GLU A 7 3.07 5.81 11.96
C GLU A 7 3.46 6.24 10.56
N ARG A 8 3.57 7.54 10.35
CA ARG A 8 4.13 8.08 9.11
C ARG A 8 5.64 8.12 9.29
N VAL A 9 6.36 7.51 8.35
CA VAL A 9 7.79 7.26 8.50
C VAL A 9 8.53 7.62 7.21
N ARG A 10 9.84 7.53 7.26
CA ARG A 10 10.68 7.72 6.08
C ARG A 10 10.77 6.39 5.31
N ALA A 11 11.05 6.50 4.01
CA ALA A 11 11.10 5.32 3.13
C ALA A 11 12.06 4.24 3.66
N GLU A 12 13.23 4.62 4.18
CA GLU A 12 14.20 3.65 4.66
C GLU A 12 13.68 2.77 5.81
N GLU A 13 12.66 3.21 6.53
CA GLU A 13 12.10 2.39 7.63
C GLU A 13 11.25 1.23 7.14
N ILE A 14 10.75 1.30 5.89
CA ILE A 14 9.85 0.27 5.36
C ILE A 14 10.47 -0.57 4.25
N ILE A 15 11.64 -0.21 3.76
CA ILE A 15 12.27 -0.89 2.62
C ILE A 15 12.53 -2.38 2.93
N ASN A 16 12.99 -2.69 4.14
CA ASN A 16 13.29 -4.08 4.50
C ASN A 16 12.04 -4.96 4.41
N LEU A 17 10.92 -4.52 4.99
CA LEU A 17 9.69 -5.30 4.94
C LEU A 17 9.15 -5.39 3.52
N ARG A 18 9.15 -4.28 2.80
CA ARG A 18 8.72 -4.24 1.40
C ARG A 18 9.53 -5.23 0.57
N HIS A 19 10.84 -5.29 0.78
CA HIS A 19 11.71 -6.24 0.08
C HIS A 19 11.36 -7.69 0.41
N VAL A 20 11.30 -8.01 1.69
CA VAL A 20 11.06 -9.39 2.14
C VAL A 20 9.71 -9.91 1.68
N VAL A 21 8.67 -9.08 1.72
CA VAL A 21 7.31 -9.53 1.42
C VAL A 21 6.98 -9.43 -0.08
N LEU A 22 7.39 -8.36 -0.74
CA LEU A 22 6.96 -8.09 -2.12
C LEU A 22 8.04 -8.35 -3.17
N ARG A 23 9.30 -8.40 -2.78
CA ARG A 23 10.44 -8.53 -3.70
C ARG A 23 11.41 -9.60 -3.23
N ALA A 24 10.90 -10.62 -2.55
CA ALA A 24 11.72 -11.76 -2.10
C ALA A 24 12.43 -12.41 -3.29
N GLY A 25 13.71 -12.72 -3.12
CA GLY A 25 14.52 -13.32 -4.20
C GLY A 25 15.05 -12.32 -5.22
N LEU A 26 14.66 -11.06 -5.14
CA LEU A 26 15.14 -9.98 -6.02
C LEU A 26 16.11 -9.08 -5.25
N PRO A 27 16.97 -8.32 -5.95
CA PRO A 27 17.87 -7.38 -5.26
C PRO A 27 17.09 -6.40 -4.39
N ARG A 28 17.68 -5.97 -3.27
CA ARG A 28 17.04 -5.02 -2.36
C ARG A 28 16.67 -3.72 -3.07
N GLU A 29 17.44 -3.30 -4.07
CA GLU A 29 17.14 -2.11 -4.87
C GLU A 29 15.75 -2.19 -5.53
N SER A 30 15.26 -3.39 -5.83
CA SER A 30 13.94 -3.57 -6.44
C SER A 30 12.80 -3.16 -5.51
N ALA A 31 13.08 -3.01 -4.21
CA ALA A 31 12.09 -2.56 -3.22
C ALA A 31 12.05 -1.04 -3.08
N LYS A 32 12.91 -0.31 -3.79
CA LYS A 32 12.86 1.15 -3.87
C LYS A 32 12.03 1.49 -5.10
N PHE A 33 10.94 2.20 -4.88
CA PHE A 33 9.98 2.50 -5.96
C PHE A 33 10.16 3.94 -6.44
N SER A 34 9.88 4.15 -7.73
CA SER A 34 9.81 5.49 -8.29
C SER A 34 8.77 6.31 -7.52
N GLY A 35 9.12 7.54 -7.15
CA GLY A 35 8.23 8.42 -6.40
C GLY A 35 8.38 8.33 -4.88
N ASP A 36 9.18 7.37 -4.37
CA ASP A 36 9.38 7.24 -2.92
C ASP A 36 9.96 8.52 -2.29
N ASP A 37 10.76 9.26 -3.03
CA ASP A 37 11.42 10.48 -2.52
C ASP A 37 10.67 11.76 -2.86
N ASP A 38 9.50 11.67 -3.49
CA ASP A 38 8.68 12.84 -3.78
C ASP A 38 8.19 13.44 -2.47
N THR A 39 8.19 14.78 -2.39
CA THR A 39 7.84 15.48 -1.14
C THR A 39 6.40 15.25 -0.70
N GLN A 40 5.49 14.90 -1.62
CA GLN A 40 4.10 14.61 -1.30
C GLN A 40 3.83 13.14 -0.99
N THR A 41 4.82 12.26 -1.19
CA THR A 41 4.67 10.84 -0.92
C THR A 41 4.72 10.60 0.59
N VAL A 42 3.78 9.79 1.09
CA VAL A 42 3.72 9.44 2.51
C VAL A 42 3.92 7.95 2.66
N HIS A 43 4.86 7.57 3.52
CA HIS A 43 5.11 6.17 3.86
C HIS A 43 4.52 5.87 5.22
N LEU A 44 3.89 4.70 5.34
CA LEU A 44 3.28 4.23 6.58
C LEU A 44 3.98 2.97 7.04
N ALA A 45 4.20 2.89 8.35
CA ALA A 45 4.62 1.67 9.02
C ALA A 45 3.59 1.30 10.07
N ALA A 46 3.22 0.02 10.08
CA ALA A 46 2.49 -0.56 11.20
C ALA A 46 3.54 -1.18 12.11
N LYS A 47 3.51 -0.84 13.38
CA LYS A 47 4.55 -1.27 14.32
C LYS A 47 3.94 -1.93 15.55
N ILE A 48 4.61 -2.97 16.04
CA ILE A 48 4.43 -3.47 17.41
C ILE A 48 5.76 -3.20 18.09
N GLN A 49 5.74 -2.37 19.15
CA GLN A 49 6.96 -1.86 19.79
C GLN A 49 7.84 -1.21 18.71
N ALA A 50 9.08 -1.66 18.51
CA ALA A 50 9.97 -1.11 17.50
C ALA A 50 9.92 -1.86 16.16
N SER A 51 9.17 -2.97 16.09
CA SER A 51 9.16 -3.83 14.91
C SER A 51 8.16 -3.35 13.87
N VAL A 52 8.63 -3.20 12.62
CA VAL A 52 7.76 -2.88 11.48
C VAL A 52 7.14 -4.20 11.00
N ILE A 53 5.81 -4.31 11.13
CA ILE A 53 5.06 -5.52 10.77
C ILE A 53 4.17 -5.31 9.55
N GLY A 54 4.03 -4.08 9.09
CA GLY A 54 3.29 -3.76 7.89
C GLY A 54 3.74 -2.43 7.33
N CYS A 55 3.46 -2.19 6.05
CA CYS A 55 3.80 -0.94 5.41
C CYS A 55 2.85 -0.62 4.26
N ALA A 56 2.83 0.65 3.88
CA ALA A 56 2.10 1.12 2.71
C ALA A 56 2.69 2.46 2.29
N THR A 57 2.53 2.81 1.03
CA THR A 57 2.98 4.09 0.50
C THR A 57 1.84 4.74 -0.29
N VAL A 58 1.66 6.04 -0.09
CA VAL A 58 0.63 6.83 -0.78
C VAL A 58 1.31 7.90 -1.61
N LEU A 59 1.06 7.87 -2.92
CA LEU A 59 1.56 8.89 -3.85
C LEU A 59 0.40 9.76 -4.32
N VAL A 60 0.69 11.02 -4.64
CA VAL A 60 -0.29 11.91 -5.27
C VAL A 60 -0.03 11.87 -6.78
N ASN A 61 -1.05 11.52 -7.55
CA ASN A 61 -0.95 11.46 -9.01
C ASN A 61 -2.34 11.61 -9.64
N GLU A 62 -2.57 10.93 -10.76
CA GLU A 62 -3.83 11.02 -11.49
C GLU A 62 -4.35 9.65 -11.84
N TRP A 63 -5.67 9.55 -11.89
CA TRP A 63 -6.38 8.41 -12.44
C TRP A 63 -7.34 8.94 -13.51
N ASN A 64 -7.10 8.54 -14.77
CA ASN A 64 -7.94 8.98 -15.91
C ASN A 64 -8.14 10.51 -15.94
N GLY A 65 -7.08 11.27 -15.68
CA GLY A 65 -7.13 12.73 -15.71
C GLY A 65 -7.68 13.38 -14.46
N GLU A 66 -8.10 12.60 -13.49
CA GLU A 66 -8.61 13.10 -12.21
C GLU A 66 -7.50 13.00 -11.15
N ARG A 67 -7.37 14.02 -10.33
CA ARG A 67 -6.40 13.99 -9.22
C ARG A 67 -6.75 12.87 -8.27
N ALA A 68 -5.75 12.05 -7.94
CA ALA A 68 -5.96 10.84 -7.16
C ALA A 68 -4.76 10.58 -6.25
N CYS A 69 -4.95 9.69 -5.28
CA CYS A 69 -3.85 9.11 -4.54
C CYS A 69 -3.70 7.65 -4.94
N GLN A 70 -2.47 7.22 -5.17
CA GLN A 70 -2.17 5.82 -5.46
C GLN A 70 -1.63 5.15 -4.22
N LEU A 71 -2.23 4.03 -3.86
CA LEU A 71 -1.69 3.15 -2.82
C LEU A 71 -0.72 2.18 -3.48
N ARG A 72 0.48 2.08 -2.94
CA ARG A 72 1.54 1.17 -3.43
C ARG A 72 2.23 0.47 -2.30
N GLY A 73 2.80 -0.68 -2.62
CA GLY A 73 3.70 -1.37 -1.71
C GLY A 73 3.08 -1.72 -0.38
N MET A 74 1.79 -2.03 -0.36
CA MET A 74 1.18 -2.50 0.89
C MET A 74 1.60 -3.94 1.15
N ALA A 75 2.17 -4.16 2.32
CA ALA A 75 2.67 -5.45 2.71
C ALA A 75 2.47 -5.65 4.22
N VAL A 76 2.15 -6.88 4.61
CA VAL A 76 2.05 -7.27 6.01
C VAL A 76 2.94 -8.48 6.21
N ASP A 77 3.76 -8.47 7.27
CA ASP A 77 4.58 -9.59 7.64
C ASP A 77 3.68 -10.84 7.75
N PRO A 78 4.01 -11.94 7.04
CA PRO A 78 3.17 -13.15 7.10
C PRO A 78 2.90 -13.65 8.51
N ALA A 79 3.83 -13.46 9.44
CA ALA A 79 3.64 -13.87 10.84
C ALA A 79 2.60 -13.02 11.56
N GLU A 80 2.25 -11.86 11.02
CA GLU A 80 1.35 -10.89 11.65
C GLU A 80 0.03 -10.71 10.88
N GLN A 81 -0.22 -11.53 9.88
CA GLN A 81 -1.47 -11.49 9.12
C GLN A 81 -2.64 -11.93 9.99
N ARG A 82 -3.86 -11.51 9.62
CA ARG A 82 -5.10 -11.79 10.34
C ARG A 82 -5.22 -11.04 11.67
N ARG A 83 -4.40 -10.01 11.91
CA ARG A 83 -4.50 -9.14 13.09
C ARG A 83 -5.13 -7.79 12.77
N GLY A 84 -5.62 -7.61 11.54
CA GLY A 84 -6.22 -6.34 11.12
C GLY A 84 -5.21 -5.27 10.73
N VAL A 85 -3.95 -5.64 10.49
CA VAL A 85 -2.90 -4.68 10.11
C VAL A 85 -3.24 -3.99 8.78
N GLY A 86 -3.65 -4.76 7.77
CA GLY A 86 -4.03 -4.20 6.47
C GLY A 86 -5.19 -3.24 6.58
N ARG A 87 -6.19 -3.56 7.38
CA ARG A 87 -7.35 -2.68 7.61
C ARG A 87 -6.92 -1.37 8.24
N LEU A 88 -6.03 -1.42 9.22
CA LEU A 88 -5.53 -0.21 9.89
C LEU A 88 -4.72 0.65 8.91
N LEU A 89 -3.90 0.02 8.07
CA LEU A 89 -3.16 0.73 7.03
C LEU A 89 -4.11 1.40 6.04
N LEU A 90 -5.13 0.69 5.56
CA LEU A 90 -6.11 1.27 4.64
C LEU A 90 -6.85 2.46 5.24
N ALA A 91 -7.19 2.38 6.53
CA ALA A 91 -7.87 3.49 7.21
C ALA A 91 -6.99 4.74 7.20
N GLU A 92 -5.69 4.58 7.48
CA GLU A 92 -4.77 5.72 7.47
C GLU A 92 -4.54 6.26 6.05
N VAL A 93 -4.52 5.38 5.04
CA VAL A 93 -4.43 5.79 3.63
C VAL A 93 -5.58 6.74 3.26
N GLU A 94 -6.80 6.43 3.71
CA GLU A 94 -7.95 7.31 3.48
C GLU A 94 -7.81 8.65 4.21
N VAL A 95 -7.28 8.63 5.42
CA VAL A 95 -7.01 9.86 6.18
C VAL A 95 -6.02 10.75 5.41
N ILE A 96 -4.95 10.16 4.91
CA ILE A 96 -3.93 10.89 4.12
C ILE A 96 -4.57 11.52 2.89
N ALA A 97 -5.36 10.75 2.13
CA ALA A 97 -6.00 11.26 0.92
C ALA A 97 -6.95 12.42 1.26
N ALA A 98 -7.72 12.27 2.35
CA ALA A 98 -8.64 13.33 2.78
C ALA A 98 -7.90 14.60 3.19
N GLU A 99 -6.76 14.47 3.89
CA GLU A 99 -5.91 15.62 4.23
C GLU A 99 -5.43 16.36 2.98
N LYS A 100 -5.19 15.63 1.91
CA LYS A 100 -4.76 16.19 0.62
C LYS A 100 -5.96 16.65 -0.22
N LYS A 101 -7.18 16.55 0.31
CA LYS A 101 -8.42 16.90 -0.37
C LYS A 101 -8.62 16.08 -1.65
N VAL A 102 -8.27 14.80 -1.60
CA VAL A 102 -8.44 13.85 -2.69
C VAL A 102 -9.44 12.78 -2.25
N GLY A 103 -10.52 12.61 -3.02
CA GLY A 103 -11.56 11.63 -2.72
C GLY A 103 -11.48 10.36 -3.55
N LEU A 104 -10.36 10.14 -4.26
CA LEU A 104 -10.18 8.99 -5.13
C LEU A 104 -8.85 8.32 -4.83
N LEU A 105 -8.92 7.04 -4.51
CA LEU A 105 -7.76 6.16 -4.35
C LEU A 105 -7.74 5.14 -5.48
N TRP A 106 -6.56 4.74 -5.91
CA TRP A 106 -6.40 3.64 -6.86
C TRP A 106 -5.14 2.84 -6.53
N ALA A 107 -5.10 1.62 -7.03
CA ALA A 107 -3.94 0.74 -6.81
C ALA A 107 -3.88 -0.33 -7.87
N ASN A 108 -2.66 -0.81 -8.14
CA ASN A 108 -2.46 -2.07 -8.85
C ASN A 108 -2.45 -3.17 -7.81
N VAL A 109 -3.47 -4.00 -7.77
CA VAL A 109 -3.71 -4.97 -6.71
C VAL A 109 -3.41 -6.38 -7.20
N ARG A 110 -2.57 -7.12 -6.46
CA ARG A 110 -2.32 -8.53 -6.76
C ARG A 110 -3.63 -9.30 -6.72
N LYS A 111 -3.81 -10.21 -7.67
CA LYS A 111 -5.03 -11.01 -7.77
C LYS A 111 -5.42 -11.65 -6.44
N VAL A 112 -4.43 -12.17 -5.69
CA VAL A 112 -4.68 -12.82 -4.41
C VAL A 112 -5.16 -11.86 -3.32
N ALA A 113 -5.00 -10.55 -3.51
CA ALA A 113 -5.42 -9.54 -2.53
C ALA A 113 -6.74 -8.86 -2.89
N VAL A 114 -7.32 -9.15 -4.06
CA VAL A 114 -8.53 -8.47 -4.54
C VAL A 114 -9.68 -8.57 -3.53
N ALA A 115 -9.92 -9.76 -2.99
CA ALA A 115 -11.03 -9.95 -2.05
C ALA A 115 -10.89 -9.08 -0.79
N PHE A 116 -9.66 -8.90 -0.32
CA PHE A 116 -9.40 -8.02 0.83
C PHE A 116 -9.84 -6.58 0.52
N TYR A 117 -9.42 -6.05 -0.63
CA TYR A 117 -9.79 -4.69 -1.03
C TYR A 117 -11.29 -4.54 -1.27
N GLN A 118 -11.91 -5.55 -1.89
CA GLN A 118 -13.36 -5.53 -2.13
C GLN A 118 -14.15 -5.45 -0.83
N LYS A 119 -13.66 -6.11 0.22
CA LYS A 119 -14.29 -6.06 1.54
C LYS A 119 -14.38 -4.63 2.07
N TYR A 120 -13.45 -3.77 1.69
CA TYR A 120 -13.41 -2.38 2.16
C TYR A 120 -13.90 -1.37 1.12
N GLY A 121 -14.66 -1.84 0.13
CA GLY A 121 -15.35 -0.96 -0.81
C GLY A 121 -14.61 -0.64 -2.10
N TRP A 122 -13.45 -1.25 -2.32
CA TRP A 122 -12.72 -1.05 -3.56
C TRP A 122 -13.35 -1.89 -4.68
N VAL A 123 -13.28 -1.39 -5.92
CA VAL A 123 -13.85 -2.07 -7.07
C VAL A 123 -12.81 -2.26 -8.16
N ILE A 124 -12.91 -3.39 -8.88
CA ILE A 124 -12.04 -3.68 -10.03
C ILE A 124 -12.47 -2.79 -11.19
N VAL A 125 -11.51 -2.14 -11.84
CA VAL A 125 -11.76 -1.27 -12.99
C VAL A 125 -10.89 -1.61 -14.21
N SER A 126 -10.29 -2.78 -14.22
CA SER A 126 -9.48 -3.24 -15.36
C SER A 126 -9.66 -4.72 -15.59
N LYS A 127 -9.16 -5.20 -16.73
CA LYS A 127 -8.94 -6.63 -16.95
C LYS A 127 -7.72 -7.06 -16.15
N GLU A 128 -7.57 -8.36 -15.94
CA GLU A 128 -6.36 -8.92 -15.35
C GLU A 128 -5.15 -8.60 -16.24
N PHE A 129 -4.05 -8.22 -15.63
CA PHE A 129 -2.79 -7.95 -16.34
C PHE A 129 -1.61 -8.46 -15.53
N GLU A 130 -0.51 -8.75 -16.23
CA GLU A 130 0.71 -9.22 -15.58
C GLU A 130 1.63 -8.05 -15.27
N ILE A 131 2.22 -8.09 -14.08
CA ILE A 131 3.37 -7.25 -13.76
C ILE A 131 4.57 -8.20 -13.72
N PRO A 132 5.60 -7.99 -14.57
CA PRO A 132 6.77 -8.86 -14.58
C PRO A 132 7.34 -9.03 -13.17
N THR A 133 7.68 -10.27 -12.81
CA THR A 133 8.20 -10.69 -11.50
C THR A 133 7.23 -10.57 -10.33
N ALA A 134 6.03 -10.02 -10.55
CA ALA A 134 5.03 -9.82 -9.49
C ALA A 134 3.71 -10.57 -9.75
N GLY A 135 3.47 -11.05 -10.98
CA GLY A 135 2.32 -11.88 -11.30
C GLY A 135 1.05 -11.13 -11.70
N PRO A 136 -0.10 -11.81 -11.62
CA PRO A 136 -1.37 -11.24 -12.09
C PRO A 136 -1.90 -10.17 -11.13
N HIS A 137 -2.45 -9.10 -11.73
CA HIS A 137 -2.95 -7.92 -11.02
C HIS A 137 -4.25 -7.42 -11.62
N PHE A 138 -4.97 -6.61 -10.85
CA PHE A 138 -6.09 -5.80 -11.32
C PHE A 138 -5.90 -4.37 -10.85
N LYS A 139 -6.34 -3.40 -11.66
CA LYS A 139 -6.46 -2.03 -11.17
C LYS A 139 -7.76 -1.92 -10.40
N MET A 140 -7.70 -1.31 -9.23
CA MET A 140 -8.86 -1.10 -8.37
C MET A 140 -8.92 0.36 -7.95
N ILE A 141 -10.14 0.85 -7.74
CA ILE A 141 -10.36 2.21 -7.23
C ILE A 141 -11.29 2.18 -6.03
N HIS A 142 -11.21 3.26 -5.25
CA HIS A 142 -12.10 3.49 -4.11
C HIS A 142 -12.38 4.98 -4.02
N ARG A 143 -13.66 5.35 -4.11
CA ARG A 143 -14.13 6.72 -3.91
C ARG A 143 -14.77 6.83 -2.52
N PHE A 144 -14.47 7.89 -1.82
CA PHE A 144 -14.96 8.04 -0.45
C PHE A 144 -15.24 9.49 -0.10
#